data_5f4659c4170e9e0d08099fdbc9376ff5
#
_entry.id   5f4659c4170e9e0d08099fdbc9376ff5
#
_cell.length_a   1.000
_cell.length_b   1.000
_cell.length_c   1.000
_cell.angle_alpha   90.00
_cell.angle_beta   90.00
_cell.angle_gamma   90.00
#
_symmetry.space_group_name_H-M   'P 1'
#
loop_
_entity.id
_entity.type
_entity.pdbx_description
1 polymer ?
#
loop_
_entity_poly.entity_id
_entity_poly.type
_entity_poly.pdbx_seq_one_letter_code
_entity_poly.pdbx_strand_id
1 'polypeptide(L)'
;MSKSLKAASLKFATLAAGLACAAQAMAVDLTVVSFGGANKSAQIKAFYEPYQKATGNRIVAGEYNGEMAKVKAMVDTNSVSWDLVEVESPELSRGCDEGLFEELDPAQFGKTEDFVPGASQPCGVGFFVWSTVLAYNADKLKSAPTSWADFWDIKKFPGKRGLRKGAKYTLEFALMADGVAPKDVYGVLATKEGQDRAFKKLDEIKSSIQWWEAGAQPPQYLASGDVVMSSAYNGRIAAVQKDSSLKVVWNGGIYDFDAWAIPKGAKKQEETLKFIAFSVQPQQQKTYSENIAYGPANKQAVPLLDKALLKDMPTTPENIQNQVAMDVTFWADYGEQLEQRFNAWAAR
;
A
#
# COMPACT_ATOMS: atom_id res chain seq x y z
N MET A 1 79.86 44.04 46.55
CA MET A 1 79.78 42.97 45.50
C MET A 1 78.54 42.16 45.78
N SER A 2 77.43 42.44 45.08
CA SER A 2 76.17 41.77 45.27
C SER A 2 75.76 41.30 43.91
N LYS A 3 75.54 39.96 43.73
CA LYS A 3 75.04 39.35 42.52
C LYS A 3 73.57 39.11 42.69
N SER A 4 72.78 39.76 41.83
CA SER A 4 71.30 39.53 41.71
C SER A 4 70.99 38.26 40.97
N LEU A 5 70.20 37.37 41.58
CA LEU A 5 69.57 36.25 40.88
C LEU A 5 68.25 36.67 40.24
N LYS A 6 68.12 36.51 38.93
CA LYS A 6 66.87 36.63 38.19
C LYS A 6 66.13 35.32 38.28
N ALA A 7 64.92 35.36 38.86
CA ALA A 7 63.97 34.24 38.84
C ALA A 7 63.26 34.19 37.49
N ALA A 8 63.31 33.10 36.78
CA ALA A 8 62.59 32.83 35.54
C ALA A 8 61.26 32.18 35.89
N SER A 9 60.16 32.87 35.58
CA SER A 9 58.80 32.37 35.74
C SER A 9 58.45 31.45 34.58
N LEU A 10 58.32 30.16 34.85
CA LEU A 10 57.84 29.14 33.88
C LEU A 10 56.30 29.18 33.87
N LYS A 11 55.68 29.67 32.77
CA LYS A 11 54.24 29.59 32.56
C LYS A 11 53.88 28.22 32.03
N PHE A 12 53.24 27.39 32.84
CA PHE A 12 52.57 26.17 32.39
C PHE A 12 51.29 26.53 31.66
N ALA A 13 51.23 26.33 30.34
CA ALA A 13 50.04 26.38 29.55
C ALA A 13 49.39 25.00 29.59
N THR A 14 48.33 24.82 30.37
CA THR A 14 47.48 23.63 30.36
C THR A 14 46.61 23.62 29.11
N LEU A 15 46.94 22.76 28.14
CA LEU A 15 46.17 22.50 26.97
C LEU A 15 45.05 21.53 27.37
N ALA A 16 43.84 22.06 27.61
CA ALA A 16 42.65 21.24 27.80
C ALA A 16 42.20 20.70 26.43
N ALA A 17 42.62 19.48 26.10
CA ALA A 17 42.07 18.75 24.96
C ALA A 17 40.65 18.27 25.33
N GLY A 18 39.63 19.00 24.87
CA GLY A 18 38.25 18.56 24.94
C GLY A 18 38.05 17.36 23.99
N LEU A 19 37.98 16.15 24.53
CA LEU A 19 37.46 15.00 23.81
C LEU A 19 35.95 15.24 23.56
N ALA A 20 35.61 15.70 22.37
CA ALA A 20 34.27 15.58 21.86
C ALA A 20 34.04 14.09 21.54
N CYS A 21 33.47 13.32 22.46
CA CYS A 21 32.87 12.03 22.15
C CYS A 21 31.69 12.27 21.23
N ALA A 22 31.92 12.24 19.92
CA ALA A 22 30.85 12.03 18.96
C ALA A 22 30.34 10.62 19.27
N ALA A 23 29.18 10.53 19.92
CA ALA A 23 28.41 9.30 20.01
C ALA A 23 28.10 8.88 18.57
N GLN A 24 28.86 7.94 18.03
CA GLN A 24 28.51 7.30 16.77
C GLN A 24 27.24 6.54 17.05
N ALA A 25 26.11 7.04 16.54
CA ALA A 25 24.86 6.31 16.52
C ALA A 25 25.16 4.98 15.80
N MET A 26 25.02 3.86 16.50
CA MET A 26 25.18 2.55 15.89
C MET A 26 24.09 2.37 14.85
N ALA A 27 24.48 1.95 13.65
CA ALA A 27 23.53 1.62 12.58
C ALA A 27 22.53 0.58 13.06
N VAL A 28 21.26 0.82 12.82
CA VAL A 28 20.15 -0.04 13.22
C VAL A 28 19.58 -0.74 11.99
N ASP A 29 19.31 -2.04 12.12
CA ASP A 29 18.56 -2.80 11.12
C ASP A 29 17.05 -2.63 11.39
N LEU A 30 16.28 -2.10 10.43
CA LEU A 30 14.84 -2.03 10.49
C LEU A 30 14.21 -3.07 9.55
N THR A 31 13.37 -3.94 10.10
CA THR A 31 12.58 -4.90 9.30
C THR A 31 11.30 -4.22 8.82
N VAL A 32 11.25 -3.92 7.53
CA VAL A 32 10.10 -3.28 6.87
C VAL A 32 9.43 -4.29 5.95
N VAL A 33 8.15 -4.58 6.19
CA VAL A 33 7.38 -5.60 5.46
C VAL A 33 6.33 -4.94 4.59
N SER A 34 6.29 -5.32 3.31
CA SER A 34 5.41 -4.72 2.30
C SER A 34 4.80 -5.76 1.36
N PHE A 35 3.91 -5.33 0.43
CA PHE A 35 3.26 -6.23 -0.54
C PHE A 35 4.17 -6.69 -1.69
N GLY A 36 5.47 -6.47 -1.62
CA GLY A 36 6.44 -7.04 -2.55
C GLY A 36 6.36 -6.58 -4.02
N GLY A 37 7.11 -7.25 -4.89
CA GLY A 37 7.12 -7.03 -6.34
C GLY A 37 7.48 -5.59 -6.74
N ALA A 38 6.79 -5.02 -7.76
CA ALA A 38 7.04 -3.67 -8.25
C ALA A 38 6.85 -2.59 -7.16
N ASN A 39 5.93 -2.81 -6.21
CA ASN A 39 5.74 -1.95 -5.05
C ASN A 39 7.01 -1.87 -4.21
N LYS A 40 7.54 -3.02 -3.77
CA LYS A 40 8.81 -3.05 -3.02
C LYS A 40 9.97 -2.44 -3.82
N SER A 41 10.04 -2.69 -5.12
CA SER A 41 11.08 -2.10 -5.98
C SER A 41 11.02 -0.57 -6.00
N ALA A 42 9.81 0.01 -6.03
CA ALA A 42 9.61 1.46 -5.93
C ALA A 42 9.96 1.99 -4.53
N GLN A 43 9.60 1.27 -3.47
CA GLN A 43 9.95 1.62 -2.09
C GLN A 43 11.46 1.61 -1.85
N ILE A 44 12.18 0.62 -2.40
CA ILE A 44 13.64 0.56 -2.32
C ILE A 44 14.26 1.85 -2.87
N LYS A 45 13.85 2.27 -4.06
CA LYS A 45 14.39 3.47 -4.72
C LYS A 45 13.99 4.77 -4.04
N ALA A 46 12.74 4.86 -3.56
CA ALA A 46 12.20 6.09 -3.03
C ALA A 46 12.49 6.28 -1.54
N PHE A 47 12.51 5.20 -0.77
CA PHE A 47 12.57 5.26 0.68
C PHE A 47 13.80 4.57 1.26
N TYR A 48 14.06 3.29 0.91
CA TYR A 48 15.06 2.47 1.61
C TYR A 48 16.48 2.92 1.32
N GLU A 49 16.89 2.96 0.05
CA GLU A 49 18.23 3.39 -0.33
C GLU A 49 18.55 4.83 0.09
N PRO A 50 17.64 5.84 -0.14
CA PRO A 50 17.89 7.19 0.32
C PRO A 50 17.97 7.31 1.85
N TYR A 51 17.12 6.59 2.61
CA TYR A 51 17.15 6.59 4.05
C TYR A 51 18.45 5.96 4.60
N GLN A 52 18.85 4.80 4.07
CA GLN A 52 20.09 4.14 4.42
C GLN A 52 21.31 5.04 4.17
N LYS A 53 21.31 5.74 3.03
CA LYS A 53 22.38 6.69 2.68
C LYS A 53 22.43 7.89 3.65
N ALA A 54 21.27 8.38 4.08
CA ALA A 54 21.17 9.56 4.93
C ALA A 54 21.52 9.27 6.40
N THR A 55 21.20 8.05 6.89
CA THR A 55 21.28 7.73 8.32
C THR A 55 22.33 6.69 8.67
N GLY A 56 22.78 5.88 7.72
CA GLY A 56 23.59 4.69 7.97
C GLY A 56 22.82 3.48 8.48
N ASN A 57 21.53 3.60 8.80
CA ASN A 57 20.65 2.48 9.18
C ASN A 57 20.43 1.56 7.98
N ARG A 58 20.15 0.27 8.22
CA ARG A 58 19.86 -0.70 7.17
C ARG A 58 18.39 -1.09 7.18
N ILE A 59 17.76 -1.17 6.00
CA ILE A 59 16.40 -1.70 5.84
C ILE A 59 16.49 -3.17 5.42
N VAL A 60 15.89 -4.04 6.22
CA VAL A 60 15.69 -5.46 5.92
C VAL A 60 14.27 -5.59 5.37
N ALA A 61 14.15 -5.66 4.03
CA ALA A 61 12.87 -5.65 3.35
C ALA A 61 12.24 -7.06 3.35
N GLY A 62 11.08 -7.21 4.01
CA GLY A 62 10.23 -8.40 3.97
C GLY A 62 9.06 -8.26 3.00
N GLU A 63 8.33 -9.36 2.78
CA GLU A 63 7.12 -9.39 1.95
C GLU A 63 6.01 -10.21 2.60
N TYR A 64 4.76 -9.78 2.35
CA TYR A 64 3.54 -10.51 2.70
C TYR A 64 2.40 -10.11 1.74
N ASN A 65 1.22 -10.73 1.85
CA ASN A 65 0.07 -10.44 0.98
C ASN A 65 -1.14 -9.92 1.79
N GLY A 66 -0.90 -9.22 2.91
CA GLY A 66 -1.97 -8.66 3.76
C GLY A 66 -2.51 -9.64 4.80
N GLU A 67 -1.78 -10.74 5.12
CA GLU A 67 -2.25 -11.71 6.10
C GLU A 67 -2.13 -11.16 7.53
N MET A 68 -3.16 -10.44 7.98
CA MET A 68 -3.21 -9.85 9.33
C MET A 68 -3.07 -10.87 10.47
N ALA A 69 -3.40 -12.14 10.20
CA ALA A 69 -3.16 -13.22 11.16
C ALA A 69 -1.69 -13.38 11.57
N LYS A 70 -0.73 -13.01 10.68
CA LYS A 70 0.70 -13.00 11.01
C LYS A 70 1.04 -11.89 11.99
N VAL A 71 0.48 -10.69 11.79
CA VAL A 71 0.66 -9.55 12.71
C VAL A 71 0.07 -9.91 14.08
N LYS A 72 -1.18 -10.40 14.09
CA LYS A 72 -1.86 -10.81 15.32
C LYS A 72 -1.07 -11.88 16.09
N ALA A 73 -0.59 -12.91 15.42
CA ALA A 73 0.20 -13.96 16.05
C ALA A 73 1.47 -13.43 16.72
N MET A 74 2.19 -12.51 16.06
CA MET A 74 3.40 -11.89 16.62
C MET A 74 3.08 -11.06 17.87
N VAL A 75 1.98 -10.29 17.84
CA VAL A 75 1.54 -9.44 18.96
C VAL A 75 1.07 -10.31 20.14
N ASP A 76 0.17 -11.26 19.89
CA ASP A 76 -0.39 -12.14 20.92
C ASP A 76 0.68 -12.97 21.65
N THR A 77 1.74 -13.35 20.95
CA THR A 77 2.85 -14.13 21.51
C THR A 77 4.02 -13.29 22.03
N ASN A 78 3.92 -11.95 21.99
CA ASN A 78 5.02 -11.03 22.31
C ASN A 78 6.33 -11.34 21.55
N SER A 79 6.22 -11.84 20.32
CA SER A 79 7.35 -12.25 19.48
C SER A 79 7.43 -11.42 18.19
N VAL A 80 7.31 -10.10 18.33
CA VAL A 80 7.27 -9.17 17.20
C VAL A 80 8.66 -9.06 16.56
N SER A 81 8.75 -9.49 15.30
CA SER A 81 9.97 -9.48 14.49
C SER A 81 9.94 -8.43 13.36
N TRP A 82 8.79 -7.81 13.09
CA TRP A 82 8.64 -6.73 12.13
C TRP A 82 8.67 -5.38 12.86
N ASP A 83 9.48 -4.46 12.38
CA ASP A 83 9.54 -3.12 12.96
C ASP A 83 8.48 -2.20 12.31
N LEU A 84 8.14 -2.46 11.04
CA LEU A 84 7.16 -1.69 10.28
C LEU A 84 6.44 -2.61 9.28
N VAL A 85 5.14 -2.37 9.09
CA VAL A 85 4.32 -3.09 8.11
C VAL A 85 3.50 -2.12 7.28
N GLU A 86 3.40 -2.40 5.97
CA GLU A 86 2.46 -1.77 5.05
C GLU A 86 1.10 -2.44 5.16
N VAL A 87 0.04 -1.67 5.35
CA VAL A 87 -1.34 -2.18 5.47
C VAL A 87 -2.31 -1.34 4.65
N GLU A 88 -3.36 -1.97 4.14
CA GLU A 88 -4.49 -1.28 3.50
C GLU A 88 -5.34 -0.57 4.58
N SER A 89 -6.15 0.41 4.20
CA SER A 89 -6.86 1.26 5.15
C SER A 89 -7.86 0.53 6.07
N PRO A 90 -8.61 -0.51 5.64
CA PRO A 90 -9.48 -1.26 6.54
C PRO A 90 -8.70 -2.09 7.57
N GLU A 91 -7.57 -2.66 7.18
CA GLU A 91 -6.68 -3.41 8.06
C GLU A 91 -5.99 -2.50 9.08
N LEU A 92 -5.66 -1.26 8.68
CA LEU A 92 -5.16 -0.25 9.61
C LEU A 92 -6.21 0.07 10.68
N SER A 93 -7.44 0.39 10.26
CA SER A 93 -8.53 0.74 11.17
C SER A 93 -8.82 -0.40 12.15
N ARG A 94 -9.10 -1.59 11.62
CA ARG A 94 -9.39 -2.75 12.45
C ARG A 94 -8.22 -3.13 13.37
N GLY A 95 -7.00 -3.15 12.85
CA GLY A 95 -5.83 -3.48 13.65
C GLY A 95 -5.54 -2.45 14.75
N CYS A 96 -5.90 -1.18 14.54
CA CYS A 96 -5.86 -0.14 15.56
C CYS A 96 -6.87 -0.44 16.70
N ASP A 97 -8.12 -0.71 16.34
CA ASP A 97 -9.19 -1.03 17.29
C ASP A 97 -8.92 -2.30 18.08
N GLU A 98 -8.30 -3.31 17.45
CA GLU A 98 -7.88 -4.56 18.09
C GLU A 98 -6.57 -4.43 18.91
N GLY A 99 -5.91 -3.26 18.91
CA GLY A 99 -4.66 -3.03 19.63
C GLY A 99 -3.45 -3.76 19.02
N LEU A 100 -3.49 -4.07 17.73
CA LEU A 100 -2.39 -4.73 17.00
C LEU A 100 -1.27 -3.80 16.59
N PHE A 101 -1.53 -2.48 16.60
CA PHE A 101 -0.57 -1.45 16.21
C PHE A 101 -0.30 -0.49 17.37
N GLU A 102 0.88 0.12 17.33
CA GLU A 102 1.22 1.22 18.24
C GLU A 102 0.45 2.49 17.87
N GLU A 103 0.00 3.24 18.87
CA GLU A 103 -0.53 4.57 18.66
C GLU A 103 0.62 5.54 18.31
N LEU A 104 0.40 6.32 17.26
CA LEU A 104 1.34 7.30 16.74
C LEU A 104 0.79 8.70 17.00
N ASP A 105 1.67 9.68 17.18
CA ASP A 105 1.27 11.10 17.12
C ASP A 105 1.33 11.55 15.65
N PRO A 106 0.17 11.76 14.98
CA PRO A 106 0.13 12.17 13.59
C PRO A 106 0.88 13.47 13.29
N ALA A 107 1.00 14.37 14.28
CA ALA A 107 1.71 15.65 14.12
C ALA A 107 3.20 15.47 13.82
N GLN A 108 3.80 14.31 14.13
CA GLN A 108 5.19 13.98 13.80
C GLN A 108 5.42 13.82 12.29
N PHE A 109 4.37 13.58 11.51
CA PHE A 109 4.47 13.27 10.09
C PHE A 109 4.03 14.42 9.18
N GLY A 110 3.48 15.48 9.75
CA GLY A 110 2.96 16.65 9.05
C GLY A 110 1.55 16.99 9.52
N LYS A 111 0.91 17.94 8.82
CA LYS A 111 -0.46 18.29 9.13
C LYS A 111 -1.42 17.30 8.50
N THR A 112 -2.48 16.92 9.21
CA THR A 112 -3.51 16.00 8.70
C THR A 112 -4.11 16.47 7.37
N GLU A 113 -4.29 17.77 7.19
CA GLU A 113 -4.80 18.36 5.93
C GLU A 113 -3.85 18.23 4.75
N ASP A 114 -2.57 17.94 4.96
CA ASP A 114 -1.61 17.69 3.87
C ASP A 114 -1.80 16.31 3.23
N PHE A 115 -2.48 15.40 3.91
CA PHE A 115 -2.73 14.07 3.41
C PHE A 115 -4.12 13.94 2.77
N VAL A 116 -4.31 12.91 1.93
CA VAL A 116 -5.63 12.53 1.44
C VAL A 116 -6.54 12.15 2.63
N PRO A 117 -7.87 12.32 2.50
CA PRO A 117 -8.79 12.01 3.59
C PRO A 117 -8.57 10.61 4.16
N GLY A 118 -8.51 10.51 5.47
CA GLY A 118 -8.33 9.24 6.18
C GLY A 118 -6.90 8.70 6.26
N ALA A 119 -5.93 9.28 5.53
CA ALA A 119 -4.57 8.75 5.50
C ALA A 119 -3.68 9.14 6.70
N SER A 120 -4.10 10.07 7.54
CA SER A 120 -3.43 10.40 8.79
C SER A 120 -4.30 9.95 9.95
N GLN A 121 -3.92 8.86 10.61
CA GLN A 121 -4.69 8.16 11.63
C GLN A 121 -3.85 7.91 12.89
N PRO A 122 -4.50 7.64 14.05
CA PRO A 122 -3.79 7.38 15.31
C PRO A 122 -2.78 6.23 15.27
N CYS A 123 -3.01 5.19 14.43
CA CYS A 123 -2.14 4.01 14.38
C CYS A 123 -1.32 3.91 13.09
N GLY A 124 -1.38 4.91 12.22
CA GLY A 124 -0.62 4.85 10.97
C GLY A 124 -0.76 6.08 10.09
N VAL A 125 0.09 6.14 9.08
CA VAL A 125 0.09 7.24 8.11
C VAL A 125 0.20 6.70 6.70
N GLY A 126 -0.72 7.14 5.82
CA GLY A 126 -0.75 6.78 4.41
C GLY A 126 0.43 7.35 3.64
N PHE A 127 0.95 6.57 2.71
CA PHE A 127 2.08 7.00 1.90
C PHE A 127 1.85 6.90 0.38
N PHE A 128 0.85 6.16 -0.08
CA PHE A 128 0.38 6.22 -1.46
C PHE A 128 -1.09 5.82 -1.59
N VAL A 129 -1.70 6.20 -2.72
CA VAL A 129 -3.06 5.83 -3.13
C VAL A 129 -2.99 4.95 -4.37
N TRP A 130 -3.75 3.89 -4.39
CA TRP A 130 -3.82 2.94 -5.49
C TRP A 130 -5.28 2.59 -5.82
N SER A 131 -5.50 1.84 -6.89
CA SER A 131 -6.82 1.36 -7.26
C SER A 131 -6.77 -0.08 -7.76
N THR A 132 -7.74 -0.89 -7.33
CA THR A 132 -8.06 -2.14 -7.99
C THR A 132 -8.99 -1.84 -9.16
N VAL A 133 -8.53 -2.15 -10.37
CA VAL A 133 -9.19 -1.85 -11.63
C VAL A 133 -9.44 -3.10 -12.45
N LEU A 134 -10.32 -3.03 -13.44
CA LEU A 134 -10.39 -4.02 -14.49
C LEU A 134 -9.20 -3.82 -15.44
N ALA A 135 -8.38 -4.85 -15.60
CA ALA A 135 -7.30 -4.87 -16.57
C ALA A 135 -7.55 -5.93 -17.65
N TYR A 136 -7.05 -5.69 -18.86
CA TYR A 136 -7.21 -6.61 -19.97
C TYR A 136 -6.02 -6.57 -20.93
N ASN A 137 -5.86 -7.65 -21.71
CA ASN A 137 -4.87 -7.70 -22.79
C ASN A 137 -5.56 -7.32 -24.12
N ALA A 138 -5.18 -6.17 -24.68
CA ALA A 138 -5.79 -5.63 -25.88
C ALA A 138 -5.54 -6.52 -27.13
N ASP A 139 -4.45 -7.29 -27.15
CA ASP A 139 -4.16 -8.21 -28.26
C ASP A 139 -5.04 -9.48 -28.25
N LYS A 140 -5.67 -9.77 -27.11
CA LYS A 140 -6.51 -10.97 -26.92
C LYS A 140 -7.99 -10.72 -27.10
N LEU A 141 -8.42 -9.45 -27.17
CA LEU A 141 -9.83 -9.06 -27.26
C LEU A 141 -10.11 -8.32 -28.56
N LYS A 142 -11.27 -8.62 -29.20
CA LYS A 142 -11.73 -7.94 -30.42
C LYS A 142 -12.19 -6.50 -30.16
N SER A 143 -12.60 -6.19 -28.95
CA SER A 143 -13.03 -4.86 -28.51
C SER A 143 -12.63 -4.65 -27.05
N ALA A 144 -12.44 -3.40 -26.65
CA ALA A 144 -12.13 -3.06 -25.27
C ALA A 144 -13.37 -3.28 -24.37
N PRO A 145 -13.21 -3.91 -23.19
CA PRO A 145 -14.24 -3.89 -22.16
C PRO A 145 -14.37 -2.47 -21.57
N THR A 146 -15.56 -2.13 -21.06
CA THR A 146 -15.85 -0.80 -20.51
C THR A 146 -16.35 -0.81 -19.07
N SER A 147 -16.69 -2.00 -18.54
CA SER A 147 -17.32 -2.15 -17.25
C SER A 147 -17.12 -3.55 -16.67
N TRP A 148 -17.48 -3.73 -15.41
CA TRP A 148 -17.55 -5.06 -14.80
C TRP A 148 -18.62 -5.95 -15.43
N ALA A 149 -19.69 -5.41 -16.01
CA ALA A 149 -20.65 -6.20 -16.78
C ALA A 149 -19.99 -6.89 -17.99
N ASP A 150 -19.10 -6.20 -18.70
CA ASP A 150 -18.28 -6.81 -19.77
C ASP A 150 -17.33 -7.89 -19.24
N PHE A 151 -16.79 -7.73 -18.03
CA PHE A 151 -15.95 -8.75 -17.39
C PHE A 151 -16.75 -10.04 -17.14
N TRP A 152 -18.03 -9.96 -16.79
CA TRP A 152 -18.91 -11.13 -16.59
C TRP A 152 -19.44 -11.73 -17.88
N ASP A 153 -19.44 -10.99 -18.99
CA ASP A 153 -19.94 -11.48 -20.27
C ASP A 153 -18.90 -12.38 -20.97
N ILE A 154 -18.88 -13.67 -20.55
CA ILE A 154 -17.98 -14.68 -21.14
C ILE A 154 -18.35 -15.08 -22.56
N LYS A 155 -19.56 -14.72 -23.04
CA LYS A 155 -19.99 -14.96 -24.43
C LYS A 155 -19.43 -13.89 -25.37
N LYS A 156 -19.54 -12.62 -24.98
CA LYS A 156 -18.97 -11.50 -25.73
C LYS A 156 -17.44 -11.50 -25.69
N PHE A 157 -16.86 -11.84 -24.56
CA PHE A 157 -15.44 -11.88 -24.31
C PHE A 157 -15.00 -13.27 -23.83
N PRO A 158 -14.82 -14.23 -24.75
CA PRO A 158 -14.45 -15.61 -24.38
C PRO A 158 -13.06 -15.68 -23.73
N GLY A 159 -12.91 -16.54 -22.72
CA GLY A 159 -11.65 -16.80 -22.00
C GLY A 159 -11.82 -16.71 -20.49
N LYS A 160 -10.76 -17.04 -19.75
CA LYS A 160 -10.75 -17.02 -18.28
C LYS A 160 -10.65 -15.59 -17.73
N ARG A 161 -11.03 -15.44 -16.48
CA ARG A 161 -11.04 -14.21 -15.70
C ARG A 161 -10.12 -14.32 -14.50
N GLY A 162 -9.27 -13.33 -14.26
CA GLY A 162 -8.49 -13.23 -13.04
C GLY A 162 -9.26 -12.45 -11.97
N LEU A 163 -9.43 -13.01 -10.78
CA LEU A 163 -9.96 -12.29 -9.63
C LEU A 163 -9.08 -12.54 -8.40
N ARG A 164 -9.00 -11.54 -7.50
CA ARG A 164 -8.35 -11.73 -6.21
C ARG A 164 -9.11 -12.78 -5.41
N LYS A 165 -8.38 -13.70 -4.79
CA LYS A 165 -8.96 -14.72 -3.92
C LYS A 165 -9.27 -14.09 -2.56
N GLY A 166 -10.49 -13.63 -2.40
CA GLY A 166 -11.00 -12.96 -1.23
C GLY A 166 -12.33 -12.27 -1.50
N ALA A 167 -13.05 -11.95 -0.44
CA ALA A 167 -14.32 -11.22 -0.51
C ALA A 167 -14.11 -9.77 -0.94
N LYS A 168 -13.11 -9.09 -0.35
CA LYS A 168 -12.80 -7.68 -0.60
C LYS A 168 -12.44 -7.44 -2.06
N TYR A 169 -13.04 -6.42 -2.67
CA TYR A 169 -13.07 -6.06 -4.09
C TYR A 169 -13.94 -7.01 -4.94
N THR A 170 -13.85 -8.31 -4.74
CA THR A 170 -14.54 -9.34 -5.55
C THR A 170 -16.06 -9.24 -5.44
N LEU A 171 -16.59 -8.99 -4.23
CA LEU A 171 -18.04 -8.83 -4.01
C LEU A 171 -18.57 -7.51 -4.59
N GLU A 172 -17.83 -6.43 -4.45
CA GLU A 172 -18.16 -5.14 -5.04
C GLU A 172 -18.22 -5.23 -6.57
N PHE A 173 -17.22 -5.87 -7.19
CA PHE A 173 -17.18 -6.06 -8.64
C PHE A 173 -18.35 -6.92 -9.12
N ALA A 174 -18.72 -7.96 -8.37
CA ALA A 174 -19.88 -8.78 -8.68
C ALA A 174 -21.17 -7.97 -8.65
N LEU A 175 -21.38 -7.11 -7.65
CA LEU A 175 -22.57 -6.23 -7.58
C LEU A 175 -22.58 -5.20 -8.71
N MET A 176 -21.44 -4.58 -9.02
CA MET A 176 -21.35 -3.65 -10.15
C MET A 176 -21.59 -4.35 -11.49
N ALA A 177 -21.13 -5.59 -11.66
CA ALA A 177 -21.43 -6.42 -12.82
C ALA A 177 -22.92 -6.78 -12.92
N ASP A 178 -23.62 -6.84 -11.79
CA ASP A 178 -25.08 -7.08 -11.72
C ASP A 178 -25.91 -5.78 -11.74
N GLY A 179 -25.29 -4.66 -12.12
CA GLY A 179 -25.95 -3.38 -12.37
C GLY A 179 -26.13 -2.48 -11.15
N VAL A 180 -25.51 -2.78 -10.02
CA VAL A 180 -25.46 -1.84 -8.88
C VAL A 180 -24.54 -0.68 -9.25
N ALA A 181 -25.02 0.56 -9.08
CA ALA A 181 -24.21 1.73 -9.36
C ALA A 181 -23.02 1.80 -8.37
N PRO A 182 -21.82 2.24 -8.82
CA PRO A 182 -20.64 2.31 -7.95
C PRO A 182 -20.89 2.97 -6.59
N LYS A 183 -21.60 4.10 -6.56
CA LYS A 183 -21.92 4.86 -5.33
C LYS A 183 -22.81 4.12 -4.33
N ASP A 184 -23.55 3.10 -4.78
CA ASP A 184 -24.54 2.38 -3.97
C ASP A 184 -24.01 1.00 -3.51
N VAL A 185 -22.81 0.60 -3.94
CA VAL A 185 -22.29 -0.76 -3.77
C VAL A 185 -22.18 -1.18 -2.30
N TYR A 186 -21.66 -0.32 -1.43
CA TYR A 186 -21.52 -0.63 0.00
C TYR A 186 -22.87 -0.63 0.73
N GLY A 187 -23.80 0.27 0.37
CA GLY A 187 -25.15 0.26 0.90
C GLY A 187 -25.91 -1.03 0.59
N VAL A 188 -25.71 -1.59 -0.62
CA VAL A 188 -26.28 -2.89 -1.00
C VAL A 188 -25.54 -4.02 -0.27
N LEU A 189 -24.19 -4.01 -0.25
CA LEU A 189 -23.38 -5.06 0.36
C LEU A 189 -23.54 -5.15 1.88
N ALA A 190 -23.97 -4.07 2.55
CA ALA A 190 -24.26 -4.07 3.97
C ALA A 190 -25.52 -4.91 4.33
N THR A 191 -26.34 -5.27 3.33
CA THR A 191 -27.54 -6.11 3.55
C THR A 191 -27.26 -7.58 3.25
N LYS A 192 -27.98 -8.48 3.95
CA LYS A 192 -27.88 -9.91 3.66
C LYS A 192 -28.27 -10.24 2.22
N GLU A 193 -29.32 -9.62 1.72
CA GLU A 193 -29.83 -9.78 0.34
C GLU A 193 -28.79 -9.34 -0.69
N GLY A 194 -28.10 -8.22 -0.44
CA GLY A 194 -27.00 -7.74 -1.30
C GLY A 194 -25.81 -8.66 -1.30
N GLN A 195 -25.42 -9.19 -0.14
CA GLN A 195 -24.36 -10.21 -0.04
C GLN A 195 -24.74 -11.48 -0.81
N ASP A 196 -25.98 -12.00 -0.63
CA ASP A 196 -26.48 -13.18 -1.34
C ASP A 196 -26.48 -12.94 -2.86
N ARG A 197 -26.85 -11.73 -3.30
CA ARG A 197 -26.81 -11.30 -4.70
C ARG A 197 -25.38 -11.30 -5.27
N ALA A 198 -24.41 -10.78 -4.51
CA ALA A 198 -23.02 -10.78 -4.94
C ALA A 198 -22.46 -12.20 -5.14
N PHE A 199 -22.70 -13.11 -4.18
CA PHE A 199 -22.28 -14.51 -4.30
C PHE A 199 -22.98 -15.23 -5.45
N LYS A 200 -24.28 -15.01 -5.64
CA LYS A 200 -25.02 -15.55 -6.79
C LYS A 200 -24.44 -15.07 -8.12
N LYS A 201 -24.02 -13.80 -8.18
CA LYS A 201 -23.38 -13.26 -9.38
C LYS A 201 -22.03 -13.89 -9.65
N LEU A 202 -21.24 -14.16 -8.61
CA LEU A 202 -19.96 -14.90 -8.73
C LEU A 202 -20.15 -16.33 -9.22
N ASP A 203 -21.25 -17.01 -8.86
CA ASP A 203 -21.56 -18.37 -9.34
C ASP A 203 -21.65 -18.43 -10.87
N GLU A 204 -22.08 -17.35 -11.55
CA GLU A 204 -22.23 -17.31 -13.02
C GLU A 204 -20.89 -17.54 -13.76
N ILE A 205 -19.77 -17.11 -13.19
CA ILE A 205 -18.46 -17.21 -13.84
C ILE A 205 -17.45 -18.05 -13.06
N LYS A 206 -17.85 -18.68 -11.95
CA LYS A 206 -16.97 -19.39 -11.02
C LYS A 206 -16.01 -20.37 -11.71
N SER A 207 -16.51 -21.15 -12.66
CA SER A 207 -15.73 -22.13 -13.45
C SER A 207 -14.71 -21.49 -14.40
N SER A 208 -14.86 -20.20 -14.69
CA SER A 208 -13.99 -19.42 -15.58
C SER A 208 -12.98 -18.56 -14.81
N ILE A 209 -12.98 -18.61 -13.47
CA ILE A 209 -12.08 -17.77 -12.65
C ILE A 209 -10.75 -18.47 -12.44
N GLN A 210 -9.68 -17.73 -12.66
CA GLN A 210 -8.34 -18.02 -12.17
C GLN A 210 -8.03 -17.07 -11.02
N TRP A 211 -7.89 -17.62 -9.83
CA TRP A 211 -7.63 -16.83 -8.62
C TRP A 211 -6.18 -16.37 -8.55
N TRP A 212 -5.98 -15.14 -8.03
CA TRP A 212 -4.67 -14.63 -7.69
C TRP A 212 -4.66 -14.14 -6.22
N GLU A 213 -3.50 -14.22 -5.59
CA GLU A 213 -3.27 -13.81 -4.20
C GLU A 213 -2.23 -12.69 -4.12
N ALA A 214 -1.17 -12.77 -4.92
CA ALA A 214 -0.12 -11.76 -5.00
C ALA A 214 -0.36 -10.78 -6.15
N GLY A 215 -0.19 -9.48 -5.91
CA GLY A 215 -0.43 -8.42 -6.90
C GLY A 215 0.47 -8.48 -8.15
N ALA A 216 1.53 -9.29 -8.14
CA ALA A 216 2.37 -9.54 -9.31
C ALA A 216 1.76 -10.57 -10.30
N GLN A 217 0.77 -11.37 -9.89
CA GLN A 217 0.20 -12.44 -10.71
C GLN A 217 -0.70 -11.94 -11.86
N PRO A 218 -1.62 -10.95 -11.66
CA PRO A 218 -2.50 -10.48 -12.73
C PRO A 218 -1.77 -10.02 -13.99
N PRO A 219 -0.70 -9.17 -13.93
CA PRO A 219 0.04 -8.81 -15.12
C PRO A 219 0.63 -10.01 -15.86
N GLN A 220 1.12 -11.03 -15.13
CA GLN A 220 1.69 -12.24 -15.71
C GLN A 220 0.62 -13.07 -16.42
N TYR A 221 -0.53 -13.31 -15.77
CA TYR A 221 -1.65 -14.05 -16.36
C TYR A 221 -2.24 -13.38 -17.61
N LEU A 222 -2.30 -12.05 -17.61
CA LEU A 222 -2.74 -11.28 -18.77
C LEU A 222 -1.72 -11.33 -19.91
N ALA A 223 -0.44 -11.19 -19.61
CA ALA A 223 0.62 -11.22 -20.62
C ALA A 223 0.76 -12.61 -21.26
N SER A 224 0.70 -13.69 -20.48
CA SER A 224 0.71 -15.07 -20.99
C SER A 224 -0.56 -15.43 -21.76
N GLY A 225 -1.67 -14.75 -21.47
CA GLY A 225 -2.99 -15.07 -22.01
C GLY A 225 -3.72 -16.19 -21.26
N ASP A 226 -3.27 -16.52 -20.06
CA ASP A 226 -3.98 -17.44 -19.15
C ASP A 226 -5.36 -16.91 -18.78
N VAL A 227 -5.47 -15.57 -18.68
CA VAL A 227 -6.73 -14.84 -18.56
C VAL A 227 -6.79 -13.73 -19.60
N VAL A 228 -7.99 -13.34 -20.03
CA VAL A 228 -8.20 -12.24 -20.98
C VAL A 228 -8.52 -10.92 -20.29
N MET A 229 -9.07 -11.00 -19.10
CA MET A 229 -9.36 -9.87 -18.19
C MET A 229 -9.04 -10.28 -16.76
N SER A 230 -8.63 -9.32 -15.93
CA SER A 230 -8.37 -9.54 -14.50
C SER A 230 -8.72 -8.30 -13.68
N SER A 231 -9.16 -8.48 -12.44
CA SER A 231 -8.94 -7.45 -11.45
C SER A 231 -7.43 -7.32 -11.22
N ALA A 232 -6.92 -6.10 -11.07
CA ALA A 232 -5.50 -5.87 -10.87
C ALA A 232 -5.28 -4.51 -10.19
N TYR A 233 -4.16 -4.36 -9.50
CA TYR A 233 -3.71 -3.07 -9.01
C TYR A 233 -3.15 -2.23 -10.17
N ASN A 234 -3.64 -1.00 -10.32
CA ASN A 234 -3.29 -0.13 -11.45
C ASN A 234 -1.79 0.03 -11.66
N GLY A 235 -1.02 0.28 -10.60
CA GLY A 235 0.42 0.45 -10.69
C GLY A 235 1.18 -0.80 -11.14
N ARG A 236 0.63 -2.00 -10.85
CA ARG A 236 1.22 -3.26 -11.32
C ARG A 236 1.05 -3.44 -12.82
N ILE A 237 -0.08 -3.01 -13.36
CA ILE A 237 -0.31 -2.99 -14.81
C ILE A 237 0.55 -1.91 -15.47
N ALA A 238 0.56 -0.69 -14.93
CA ALA A 238 1.37 0.42 -15.45
C ALA A 238 2.87 0.06 -15.54
N ALA A 239 3.39 -0.70 -14.59
CA ALA A 239 4.80 -1.12 -14.57
C ALA A 239 5.22 -1.96 -15.79
N VAL A 240 4.28 -2.63 -16.45
CA VAL A 240 4.54 -3.50 -17.62
C VAL A 240 3.91 -2.98 -18.92
N GLN A 241 3.16 -1.88 -18.88
CA GLN A 241 2.45 -1.35 -20.05
C GLN A 241 3.37 -0.91 -21.20
N LYS A 242 4.60 -0.54 -20.91
CA LYS A 242 5.58 -0.14 -21.95
C LYS A 242 5.97 -1.30 -22.86
N ASP A 243 5.96 -2.51 -22.31
CA ASP A 243 6.43 -3.73 -22.96
C ASP A 243 5.28 -4.72 -23.27
N SER A 244 4.02 -4.27 -23.12
CA SER A 244 2.85 -5.12 -23.28
C SER A 244 1.63 -4.34 -23.77
N SER A 245 0.64 -5.06 -24.33
CA SER A 245 -0.66 -4.50 -24.74
C SER A 245 -1.68 -4.48 -23.60
N LEU A 246 -1.24 -4.47 -22.35
CA LEU A 246 -2.13 -4.42 -21.20
C LEU A 246 -2.73 -3.02 -21.03
N LYS A 247 -4.02 -2.97 -20.73
CA LYS A 247 -4.80 -1.74 -20.52
C LYS A 247 -5.61 -1.85 -19.25
N VAL A 248 -6.01 -0.70 -18.71
CA VAL A 248 -6.93 -0.61 -17.57
C VAL A 248 -8.21 0.10 -17.93
N VAL A 249 -9.28 -0.24 -17.23
CA VAL A 249 -10.57 0.44 -17.23
C VAL A 249 -10.81 0.98 -15.84
N TRP A 250 -10.89 2.30 -15.72
CA TRP A 250 -11.06 2.98 -14.43
C TRP A 250 -12.49 2.93 -13.91
N ASN A 251 -13.47 2.77 -14.82
CA ASN A 251 -14.89 2.71 -14.47
C ASN A 251 -15.20 1.54 -13.52
N GLY A 252 -15.72 1.86 -12.35
CA GLY A 252 -15.98 0.90 -11.27
C GLY A 252 -14.72 0.38 -10.58
N GLY A 253 -13.56 1.03 -10.76
CA GLY A 253 -12.38 0.77 -9.94
C GLY A 253 -12.65 1.12 -8.48
N ILE A 254 -11.94 0.50 -7.57
CA ILE A 254 -11.99 0.82 -6.13
C ILE A 254 -10.63 1.34 -5.72
N TYR A 255 -10.58 2.59 -5.25
CA TYR A 255 -9.34 3.19 -4.77
C TYR A 255 -9.26 3.16 -3.25
N ASP A 256 -8.03 2.99 -2.76
CA ASP A 256 -7.67 2.97 -1.35
C ASP A 256 -6.26 3.55 -1.18
N PHE A 257 -5.81 3.68 0.05
CA PHE A 257 -4.43 4.03 0.36
C PHE A 257 -3.78 2.93 1.21
N ASP A 258 -2.47 2.79 1.04
CA ASP A 258 -1.67 2.01 1.96
C ASP A 258 -0.99 2.91 2.97
N ALA A 259 -0.88 2.40 4.19
CA ALA A 259 -0.30 3.10 5.32
C ALA A 259 0.83 2.29 5.96
N TRP A 260 1.74 3.02 6.58
CA TRP A 260 2.70 2.48 7.51
C TRP A 260 2.08 2.31 8.89
N ALA A 261 2.22 1.13 9.47
CA ALA A 261 1.82 0.82 10.84
C ALA A 261 2.95 0.11 11.59
N ILE A 262 3.11 0.40 12.88
CA ILE A 262 4.09 -0.24 13.75
C ILE A 262 3.38 -1.35 14.52
N PRO A 263 3.73 -2.64 14.35
CA PRO A 263 3.14 -3.70 15.14
C PRO A 263 3.37 -3.49 16.63
N LYS A 264 2.33 -3.73 17.45
CA LYS A 264 2.38 -3.55 18.91
C LYS A 264 3.49 -4.39 19.52
N GLY A 265 4.38 -3.74 20.29
CA GLY A 265 5.55 -4.38 20.90
C GLY A 265 6.79 -4.47 19.99
N ALA A 266 6.81 -3.80 18.85
CA ALA A 266 8.01 -3.61 18.04
C ALA A 266 9.08 -2.87 18.85
N LYS A 267 10.35 -3.32 18.75
CA LYS A 267 11.41 -2.89 19.70
C LYS A 267 12.15 -1.61 19.27
N LYS A 268 12.07 -1.23 17.98
CA LYS A 268 12.87 -0.13 17.42
C LYS A 268 11.98 1.05 17.01
N GLN A 269 11.02 1.39 17.87
CA GLN A 269 9.98 2.38 17.57
C GLN A 269 10.56 3.75 17.17
N GLU A 270 11.58 4.25 17.90
CA GLU A 270 12.17 5.56 17.62
C GLU A 270 12.75 5.65 16.20
N GLU A 271 13.54 4.66 15.80
CA GLU A 271 14.13 4.59 14.45
C GLU A 271 13.06 4.37 13.37
N THR A 272 12.04 3.58 13.70
CA THR A 272 10.92 3.32 12.79
C THR A 272 10.10 4.60 12.55
N LEU A 273 9.84 5.39 13.58
CA LEU A 273 9.18 6.70 13.44
C LEU A 273 9.99 7.66 12.56
N LYS A 274 11.32 7.68 12.69
CA LYS A 274 12.19 8.47 11.81
C LYS A 274 12.09 8.01 10.35
N PHE A 275 12.02 6.71 10.10
CA PHE A 275 11.83 6.18 8.76
C PHE A 275 10.45 6.55 8.18
N ILE A 276 9.36 6.42 8.96
CA ILE A 276 8.02 6.84 8.55
C ILE A 276 8.05 8.33 8.18
N ALA A 277 8.53 9.18 9.09
CA ALA A 277 8.61 10.63 8.88
C ALA A 277 9.41 11.00 7.61
N PHE A 278 10.46 10.25 7.30
CA PHE A 278 11.22 10.39 6.06
C PHE A 278 10.39 9.99 4.84
N SER A 279 9.76 8.81 4.87
CA SER A 279 9.07 8.22 3.72
C SER A 279 7.83 9.00 3.28
N VAL A 280 7.16 9.70 4.22
CA VAL A 280 5.95 10.49 3.92
C VAL A 280 6.23 11.92 3.46
N GLN A 281 7.50 12.33 3.35
CA GLN A 281 7.84 13.63 2.79
C GLN A 281 7.43 13.73 1.31
N PRO A 282 7.02 14.92 0.85
CA PRO A 282 6.59 15.13 -0.54
C PRO A 282 7.59 14.63 -1.58
N GLN A 283 8.88 14.85 -1.35
CA GLN A 283 9.93 14.46 -2.29
C GLN A 283 10.05 12.93 -2.40
N GLN A 284 9.94 12.20 -1.30
CA GLN A 284 10.00 10.74 -1.26
C GLN A 284 8.78 10.12 -1.94
N GLN A 285 7.58 10.64 -1.65
CA GLN A 285 6.36 10.17 -2.32
C GLN A 285 6.34 10.51 -3.81
N LYS A 286 6.89 11.66 -4.22
CA LYS A 286 7.14 11.97 -5.63
C LYS A 286 8.01 10.88 -6.27
N THR A 287 9.17 10.60 -5.67
CA THR A 287 10.10 9.59 -6.20
C THR A 287 9.43 8.20 -6.25
N TYR A 288 8.60 7.86 -5.27
CA TYR A 288 7.84 6.63 -5.28
C TYR A 288 6.86 6.57 -6.47
N SER A 289 6.06 7.62 -6.67
CA SER A 289 5.10 7.71 -7.78
C SER A 289 5.76 7.74 -9.16
N GLU A 290 7.01 8.19 -9.27
CA GLU A 290 7.80 8.12 -10.51
C GLU A 290 8.27 6.70 -10.85
N ASN A 291 8.31 5.79 -9.87
CA ASN A 291 8.73 4.40 -10.05
C ASN A 291 7.58 3.41 -10.14
N ILE A 292 6.38 3.81 -9.70
CA ILE A 292 5.14 3.04 -9.85
C ILE A 292 3.96 4.00 -9.93
N ALA A 293 2.99 3.76 -10.81
CA ALA A 293 1.87 4.68 -11.04
C ALA A 293 0.81 4.63 -9.92
N TYR A 294 1.24 4.90 -8.70
CA TYR A 294 0.40 5.13 -7.53
C TYR A 294 0.43 6.61 -7.14
N GLY A 295 -0.71 7.15 -6.76
CA GLY A 295 -0.80 8.55 -6.35
C GLY A 295 -0.17 8.77 -4.97
N PRO A 296 0.47 9.92 -4.71
CA PRO A 296 0.97 10.21 -3.38
C PRO A 296 -0.20 10.42 -2.41
N ALA A 297 -0.06 9.93 -1.16
CA ALA A 297 -1.00 10.23 -0.09
C ALA A 297 -0.78 11.64 0.47
N ASN A 298 0.45 12.15 0.43
CA ASN A 298 0.75 13.55 0.76
C ASN A 298 0.45 14.43 -0.47
N LYS A 299 -0.58 15.25 -0.38
CA LYS A 299 -1.06 16.13 -1.46
C LYS A 299 -0.01 17.14 -1.93
N GLN A 300 0.96 17.49 -1.08
CA GLN A 300 2.05 18.40 -1.44
C GLN A 300 3.04 17.78 -2.44
N ALA A 301 3.03 16.45 -2.62
CA ALA A 301 3.85 15.77 -3.64
C ALA A 301 3.26 15.91 -5.05
N VAL A 302 1.94 16.08 -5.19
CA VAL A 302 1.25 16.14 -6.50
C VAL A 302 1.82 17.24 -7.43
N PRO A 303 2.04 18.49 -6.97
CA PRO A 303 2.62 19.53 -7.82
C PRO A 303 4.06 19.27 -8.27
N LEU A 304 4.74 18.32 -7.64
CA LEU A 304 6.13 17.96 -7.96
C LEU A 304 6.22 16.90 -9.08
N LEU A 305 5.09 16.26 -9.42
CA LEU A 305 5.04 15.18 -10.42
C LEU A 305 5.04 15.71 -11.85
N ASP A 306 5.66 14.95 -12.76
CA ASP A 306 5.51 15.19 -14.18
C ASP A 306 4.06 14.96 -14.62
N LYS A 307 3.49 15.88 -15.38
CA LYS A 307 2.13 15.79 -15.91
C LYS A 307 1.88 14.52 -16.73
N ALA A 308 2.92 14.00 -17.39
CA ALA A 308 2.81 12.77 -18.18
C ALA A 308 2.50 11.54 -17.32
N LEU A 309 2.88 11.54 -16.04
CA LEU A 309 2.60 10.44 -15.09
C LEU A 309 1.17 10.46 -14.59
N LEU A 310 0.55 11.62 -14.52
CA LEU A 310 -0.77 11.79 -13.90
C LEU A 310 -1.85 10.94 -14.58
N LYS A 311 -1.77 10.72 -15.90
CA LYS A 311 -2.77 9.93 -16.66
C LYS A 311 -2.94 8.48 -16.16
N ASP A 312 -1.90 7.90 -15.56
CA ASP A 312 -1.90 6.52 -15.10
C ASP A 312 -2.12 6.41 -13.57
N MET A 313 -2.40 7.55 -12.91
CA MET A 313 -2.65 7.60 -11.46
C MET A 313 -4.14 7.53 -11.13
N PRO A 314 -4.53 6.84 -10.05
CA PRO A 314 -5.93 6.69 -9.67
C PRO A 314 -6.59 7.99 -9.23
N THR A 315 -5.81 8.97 -8.75
CA THR A 315 -6.28 10.18 -8.09
C THR A 315 -6.50 11.37 -9.02
N THR A 316 -6.27 11.21 -10.33
CA THR A 316 -6.57 12.29 -11.29
C THR A 316 -8.08 12.51 -11.44
N PRO A 317 -8.53 13.75 -11.75
CA PRO A 317 -9.95 14.03 -11.93
C PRO A 317 -10.64 13.11 -12.96
N GLU A 318 -9.94 12.78 -14.04
CA GLU A 318 -10.46 11.92 -15.12
C GLU A 318 -10.61 10.46 -14.64
N ASN A 319 -9.67 9.96 -13.87
CA ASN A 319 -9.67 8.57 -13.45
C ASN A 319 -10.56 8.31 -12.24
N ILE A 320 -10.62 9.27 -11.28
CA ILE A 320 -11.33 9.08 -10.01
C ILE A 320 -12.85 9.20 -10.12
N GLN A 321 -13.36 9.98 -11.09
CA GLN A 321 -14.78 10.35 -11.16
C GLN A 321 -15.77 9.17 -11.25
N ASN A 322 -15.32 8.02 -11.77
CA ASN A 322 -16.14 6.82 -11.93
C ASN A 322 -15.63 5.64 -11.06
N GLN A 323 -14.78 5.93 -10.09
CA GLN A 323 -14.29 4.95 -9.13
C GLN A 323 -15.07 5.06 -7.81
N VAL A 324 -14.91 4.06 -6.97
CA VAL A 324 -15.45 3.98 -5.61
C VAL A 324 -14.31 4.15 -4.61
N ALA A 325 -14.49 5.00 -3.61
CA ALA A 325 -13.62 4.97 -2.44
C ALA A 325 -13.84 3.67 -1.66
N MET A 326 -12.79 3.05 -1.17
CA MET A 326 -12.91 1.97 -0.19
C MET A 326 -13.71 2.46 1.02
N ASP A 327 -14.76 1.73 1.38
CA ASP A 327 -15.46 1.98 2.64
C ASP A 327 -14.75 1.24 3.78
N VAL A 328 -13.91 2.00 4.46
CA VAL A 328 -13.07 1.48 5.56
C VAL A 328 -13.93 0.92 6.69
N THR A 329 -14.99 1.64 7.06
CA THR A 329 -15.89 1.23 8.13
C THR A 329 -16.60 -0.06 7.78
N PHE A 330 -17.14 -0.16 6.56
CA PHE A 330 -17.78 -1.38 6.09
C PHE A 330 -16.84 -2.59 6.18
N TRP A 331 -15.61 -2.48 5.67
CA TRP A 331 -14.69 -3.62 5.69
C TRP A 331 -14.10 -3.90 7.06
N ALA A 332 -13.98 -2.90 7.93
CA ALA A 332 -13.63 -3.12 9.35
C ALA A 332 -14.73 -3.94 10.07
N ASP A 333 -16.00 -3.61 9.83
CA ASP A 333 -17.15 -4.24 10.51
C ASP A 333 -17.52 -5.62 9.94
N TYR A 334 -17.52 -5.77 8.61
CA TYR A 334 -18.03 -6.98 7.92
C TYR A 334 -16.93 -7.86 7.32
N GLY A 335 -15.70 -7.39 7.25
CA GLY A 335 -14.62 -8.03 6.50
C GLY A 335 -14.36 -9.46 6.93
N GLU A 336 -14.23 -9.73 8.22
CA GLU A 336 -13.94 -11.07 8.71
C GLU A 336 -15.05 -12.07 8.37
N GLN A 337 -16.31 -11.69 8.59
CA GLN A 337 -17.47 -12.53 8.28
C GLN A 337 -17.58 -12.81 6.77
N LEU A 338 -17.35 -11.80 5.93
CA LEU A 338 -17.42 -11.94 4.48
C LEU A 338 -16.27 -12.79 3.93
N GLU A 339 -15.07 -12.66 4.47
CA GLU A 339 -13.93 -13.52 4.10
C GLU A 339 -14.16 -14.98 4.51
N GLN A 340 -14.70 -15.24 5.69
CA GLN A 340 -15.07 -16.60 6.10
C GLN A 340 -16.12 -17.18 5.17
N ARG A 341 -17.16 -16.41 4.81
CA ARG A 341 -18.20 -16.81 3.87
C ARG A 341 -17.63 -17.05 2.46
N PHE A 342 -16.73 -16.18 2.00
CA PHE A 342 -16.05 -16.33 0.71
C PHE A 342 -15.23 -17.62 0.66
N ASN A 343 -14.43 -17.90 1.68
CA ASN A 343 -13.63 -19.10 1.76
C ASN A 343 -14.48 -20.37 1.72
N ALA A 344 -15.61 -20.39 2.45
CA ALA A 344 -16.56 -21.48 2.41
C ALA A 344 -17.24 -21.66 1.04
N TRP A 345 -17.54 -20.55 0.35
CA TRP A 345 -18.10 -20.53 -1.00
C TRP A 345 -17.05 -21.00 -2.04
N ALA A 346 -15.82 -20.51 -1.95
CA ALA A 346 -14.75 -20.82 -2.89
C ALA A 346 -14.34 -22.31 -2.85
N ALA A 347 -14.47 -22.95 -1.69
CA ALA A 347 -14.12 -24.36 -1.48
C ALA A 347 -15.14 -25.37 -2.07
N ARG A 348 -16.32 -24.92 -2.48
CA ARG A 348 -17.37 -25.76 -3.14
C ARG A 348 -17.12 -25.81 -4.65
#